data_5bcec3fc2adfdeaab9bfd9ab1b12f377
#
_entry.id   5bcec3fc2adfdeaab9bfd9ab1b12f377
#
_cell.length_a   1.000
_cell.length_b   1.000
_cell.length_c   1.000
_cell.angle_alpha   90.00
_cell.angle_beta   90.00
_cell.angle_gamma   90.00
#
_symmetry.space_group_name_H-M   'P 1'
#
loop_
_entity.id
_entity.type
_entity.pdbx_description
1 polymer ?
#
loop_
_entity_poly.entity_id
_entity_poly.type
_entity_poly.pdbx_seq_one_letter_code
_entity_poly.pdbx_strand_id
1 'polypeptide(L)'
;MELNDFAVFILTHGRPGNIKTLATLKKCGYAGKIYFIVDNEDKTLEKYIIQYGKENVRVFNKKEIADSVDEGNNFDERRTITHARNACFQIAKEIGIEYFIELDDDYTAFDYRLYINEKAVVVPIKNLNKYIEKMLTYYKLCAFKSIAFSQGGDFIGGLFNGQEIYRFSKRKCMNSFMCSTGRPFQFVGAMNEDVNTYTTLGSRGDLFLTIPFVSLTQTATQSQKSGITDMYLRYGTYCKAFTTVMMQPSSVKISMMKSSNPRIHHSIRWQNTTPMILDEKHKKNNLKLPLASNQTQTSLHIR
;
A
#
# COMPACT_ATOMS: atom_id res chain seq x y z
N MET A 1 -14.11 -18.29 4.12
CA MET A 1 -14.77 -16.96 4.32
C MET A 1 -14.79 -16.32 2.95
N GLU A 2 -15.96 -16.01 2.44
CA GLU A 2 -16.08 -15.42 1.11
C GLU A 2 -15.62 -13.95 1.15
N LEU A 3 -14.93 -13.51 0.09
CA LEU A 3 -14.49 -12.12 -0.06
C LEU A 3 -15.64 -11.18 -0.53
N ASN A 4 -16.87 -11.41 0.00
CA ASN A 4 -18.08 -10.70 -0.47
C ASN A 4 -18.00 -9.20 -0.20
N ASP A 5 -17.44 -8.82 0.95
CA ASP A 5 -17.28 -7.44 1.41
C ASP A 5 -15.92 -6.84 1.06
N PHE A 6 -15.18 -7.52 0.18
CA PHE A 6 -13.83 -7.13 -0.20
C PHE A 6 -13.70 -6.90 -1.70
N ALA A 7 -12.88 -5.91 -2.08
CA ALA A 7 -12.51 -5.66 -3.47
C ALA A 7 -11.05 -5.22 -3.62
N VAL A 8 -10.48 -5.46 -4.79
CA VAL A 8 -9.23 -4.84 -5.23
C VAL A 8 -9.55 -3.58 -6.01
N PHE A 9 -8.96 -2.47 -5.63
CA PHE A 9 -9.01 -1.20 -6.33
C PHE A 9 -7.69 -0.97 -7.05
N ILE A 10 -7.71 -0.91 -8.38
CA ILE A 10 -6.55 -0.61 -9.20
C ILE A 10 -6.59 0.87 -9.54
N LEU A 11 -5.61 1.61 -9.03
CA LEU A 11 -5.46 3.03 -9.28
C LEU A 11 -4.75 3.24 -10.61
N THR A 12 -5.36 3.95 -11.54
CA THR A 12 -4.82 4.10 -12.90
C THR A 12 -5.20 5.44 -13.54
N HIS A 13 -4.33 5.96 -14.40
CA HIS A 13 -4.55 7.19 -15.16
C HIS A 13 -3.83 7.13 -16.50
N GLY A 14 -4.54 7.38 -17.61
CA GLY A 14 -3.97 7.52 -18.95
C GLY A 14 -3.47 6.23 -19.60
N ARG A 15 -3.76 5.04 -19.05
CA ARG A 15 -3.17 3.76 -19.48
C ARG A 15 -4.15 2.59 -19.60
N PRO A 16 -5.33 2.74 -20.22
CA PRO A 16 -6.35 1.71 -20.25
C PRO A 16 -5.85 0.37 -20.83
N GLY A 17 -4.97 0.40 -21.84
CA GLY A 17 -4.42 -0.80 -22.48
C GLY A 17 -3.20 -1.42 -21.79
N ASN A 18 -2.72 -0.87 -20.66
CA ASN A 18 -1.47 -1.32 -20.03
C ASN A 18 -1.57 -1.43 -18.50
N ILE A 19 -2.60 -2.16 -18.03
CA ILE A 19 -2.78 -2.43 -16.60
C ILE A 19 -2.14 -3.78 -16.27
N LYS A 20 -0.83 -3.77 -15.94
CA LYS A 20 -0.06 -4.98 -15.63
C LYS A 20 -0.60 -5.68 -14.38
N THR A 21 -1.04 -4.92 -13.39
CA THR A 21 -1.61 -5.43 -12.14
C THR A 21 -2.81 -6.34 -12.38
N LEU A 22 -3.69 -6.02 -13.34
CA LEU A 22 -4.82 -6.88 -13.68
C LEU A 22 -4.37 -8.26 -14.18
N ALA A 23 -3.42 -8.29 -15.12
CA ALA A 23 -2.87 -9.54 -15.65
C ALA A 23 -2.16 -10.35 -14.55
N THR A 24 -1.44 -9.67 -13.67
CA THR A 24 -0.72 -10.28 -12.55
C THR A 24 -1.67 -10.86 -11.51
N LEU A 25 -2.74 -10.17 -11.14
CA LEU A 25 -3.78 -10.69 -10.24
C LEU A 25 -4.40 -11.98 -10.79
N LYS A 26 -4.79 -11.99 -12.06
CA LYS A 26 -5.35 -13.18 -12.73
C LYS A 26 -4.35 -14.35 -12.76
N LYS A 27 -3.09 -14.08 -13.12
CA LYS A 27 -2.00 -15.07 -13.15
C LYS A 27 -1.75 -15.68 -11.76
N CYS A 28 -1.88 -14.89 -10.71
CA CYS A 28 -1.70 -15.33 -9.32
C CYS A 28 -2.96 -15.97 -8.71
N GLY A 29 -4.03 -16.16 -9.49
CA GLY A 29 -5.26 -16.83 -9.07
C GLY A 29 -6.18 -15.97 -8.20
N TYR A 30 -6.20 -14.65 -8.39
CA TYR A 30 -7.20 -13.79 -7.80
C TYR A 30 -8.48 -13.81 -8.66
N ALA A 31 -9.62 -14.13 -8.03
CA ALA A 31 -10.93 -14.24 -8.68
C ALA A 31 -12.02 -13.36 -8.01
N GLY A 32 -11.63 -12.46 -7.09
CA GLY A 32 -12.55 -11.56 -6.41
C GLY A 32 -12.91 -10.32 -7.25
N LYS A 33 -13.68 -9.42 -6.63
CA LYS A 33 -14.09 -8.14 -7.25
C LYS A 33 -12.88 -7.25 -7.53
N ILE A 34 -12.84 -6.64 -8.71
CA ILE A 34 -11.82 -5.67 -9.11
C ILE A 34 -12.52 -4.43 -9.66
N TYR A 35 -12.13 -3.26 -9.17
CA TYR A 35 -12.57 -1.98 -9.70
C TYR A 35 -11.38 -1.13 -10.13
N PHE A 36 -11.55 -0.40 -11.24
CA PHE A 36 -10.58 0.55 -11.75
C PHE A 36 -10.96 1.95 -11.26
N ILE A 37 -10.06 2.57 -10.52
CA ILE A 37 -10.28 3.89 -9.95
C ILE A 37 -9.62 4.92 -10.86
N VAL A 38 -10.44 5.74 -11.51
CA VAL A 38 -10.03 6.69 -12.55
C VAL A 38 -10.57 8.07 -12.19
N ASP A 39 -9.79 9.11 -12.41
CA ASP A 39 -10.27 10.48 -12.19
C ASP A 39 -11.05 11.03 -13.38
N ASN A 40 -11.92 11.99 -13.12
CA ASN A 40 -12.75 12.65 -14.14
C ASN A 40 -11.97 13.52 -15.14
N GLU A 41 -10.70 13.81 -14.86
CA GLU A 41 -9.81 14.58 -15.75
C GLU A 41 -9.03 13.67 -16.71
N ASP A 42 -9.16 12.34 -16.57
CA ASP A 42 -8.49 11.39 -17.47
C ASP A 42 -9.14 11.40 -18.87
N LYS A 43 -8.38 11.88 -19.83
CA LYS A 43 -8.82 11.96 -21.25
C LYS A 43 -9.10 10.59 -21.89
N THR A 44 -8.69 9.51 -21.23
CA THR A 44 -8.88 8.14 -21.70
C THR A 44 -9.99 7.39 -20.96
N LEU A 45 -10.78 8.06 -20.13
CA LEU A 45 -11.84 7.47 -19.31
C LEU A 45 -12.77 6.58 -20.13
N GLU A 46 -13.27 7.03 -21.27
CA GLU A 46 -14.16 6.24 -22.13
C GLU A 46 -13.53 4.92 -22.59
N LYS A 47 -12.20 4.89 -22.79
CA LYS A 47 -11.51 3.64 -23.17
C LYS A 47 -11.49 2.63 -22.02
N TYR A 48 -11.41 3.07 -20.75
CA TYR A 48 -11.55 2.18 -19.60
C TYR A 48 -12.97 1.60 -19.54
N ILE A 49 -13.99 2.43 -19.73
CA ILE A 49 -15.40 1.99 -19.70
C ILE A 49 -15.67 0.96 -20.82
N ILE A 50 -15.19 1.21 -22.03
CA ILE A 50 -15.34 0.27 -23.15
C ILE A 50 -14.61 -1.04 -22.87
N GLN A 51 -13.41 -1.00 -22.31
CA GLN A 51 -12.56 -2.18 -22.13
C GLN A 51 -12.93 -3.02 -20.92
N TYR A 52 -13.36 -2.41 -19.83
CA TYR A 52 -13.56 -3.09 -18.55
C TYR A 52 -15.01 -3.12 -18.06
N GLY A 53 -15.91 -2.43 -18.75
CA GLY A 53 -17.31 -2.26 -18.35
C GLY A 53 -17.52 -1.11 -17.35
N LYS A 54 -18.62 -0.38 -17.54
CA LYS A 54 -18.98 0.77 -16.70
C LYS A 54 -19.16 0.40 -15.23
N GLU A 55 -19.61 -0.81 -14.96
CA GLU A 55 -19.82 -1.36 -13.61
C GLU A 55 -18.52 -1.61 -12.85
N ASN A 56 -17.40 -1.75 -13.55
CA ASN A 56 -16.08 -2.00 -12.95
C ASN A 56 -15.20 -0.75 -12.92
N VAL A 57 -15.59 0.32 -13.61
CA VAL A 57 -14.88 1.60 -13.62
C VAL A 57 -15.55 2.56 -12.66
N ARG A 58 -14.81 3.04 -11.66
CA ARG A 58 -15.29 4.02 -10.68
C ARG A 58 -14.57 5.33 -10.90
N VAL A 59 -15.36 6.37 -11.07
CA VAL A 59 -14.85 7.70 -11.41
C VAL A 59 -14.99 8.61 -10.20
N PHE A 60 -13.94 9.33 -9.86
CA PHE A 60 -13.98 10.33 -8.80
C PHE A 60 -13.68 11.75 -9.35
N ASN A 61 -14.19 12.75 -8.65
CA ASN A 61 -13.90 14.14 -8.95
C ASN A 61 -12.56 14.53 -8.34
N LYS A 62 -11.54 14.65 -9.19
CA LYS A 62 -10.17 14.92 -8.77
C LYS A 62 -10.01 16.26 -8.07
N LYS A 63 -10.69 17.30 -8.57
CA LYS A 63 -10.65 18.63 -7.97
C LYS A 63 -11.25 18.64 -6.57
N GLU A 64 -12.40 17.99 -6.39
CA GLU A 64 -13.07 17.92 -5.10
C GLU A 64 -12.21 17.23 -4.04
N ILE A 65 -11.54 16.14 -4.41
CA ILE A 65 -10.60 15.47 -3.50
C ILE A 65 -9.39 16.36 -3.23
N ALA A 66 -8.81 16.99 -4.24
CA ALA A 66 -7.65 17.88 -4.08
C ALA A 66 -7.94 19.03 -3.13
N ASP A 67 -9.11 19.64 -3.24
CA ASP A 67 -9.53 20.77 -2.37
C ASP A 67 -9.65 20.35 -0.87
N SER A 68 -9.72 19.05 -0.59
CA SER A 68 -9.82 18.48 0.78
C SER A 68 -8.51 17.96 1.36
N VAL A 69 -7.42 17.95 0.58
CA VAL A 69 -6.15 17.29 0.93
C VAL A 69 -5.02 18.29 1.03
N ASP A 70 -4.20 18.17 2.09
CA ASP A 70 -2.93 18.88 2.16
C ASP A 70 -1.88 18.19 1.27
N GLU A 71 -1.61 18.76 0.12
CA GLU A 71 -0.62 18.27 -0.82
C GLU A 71 0.81 18.73 -0.53
N GLY A 72 1.00 19.66 0.42
CA GLY A 72 2.30 20.28 0.71
C GLY A 72 2.79 21.19 -0.40
N ASN A 73 1.92 21.55 -1.35
CA ASN A 73 2.14 22.57 -2.34
C ASN A 73 0.83 23.32 -2.56
N ASN A 74 0.92 24.60 -2.86
CA ASN A 74 -0.23 25.47 -3.12
C ASN A 74 -0.41 25.73 -4.63
N PHE A 75 0.04 24.81 -5.47
CA PHE A 75 -0.07 24.90 -6.92
C PHE A 75 -1.23 24.05 -7.40
N ASP A 76 -1.90 24.46 -8.43
CA ASP A 76 -2.95 23.72 -9.13
C ASP A 76 -2.43 22.46 -9.88
N GLU A 77 -1.42 21.83 -9.33
CA GLU A 77 -0.77 20.64 -9.88
C GLU A 77 -1.34 19.37 -9.26
N ARG A 78 -2.35 18.79 -9.91
CA ARG A 78 -3.08 17.61 -9.43
C ARG A 78 -2.54 16.28 -9.96
N ARG A 79 -1.27 16.21 -10.38
CA ARG A 79 -0.62 14.98 -10.87
C ARG A 79 -0.04 14.15 -9.74
N THR A 80 -0.89 13.64 -8.88
CA THR A 80 -0.50 12.77 -7.76
C THR A 80 -1.47 11.60 -7.60
N ILE A 81 -0.99 10.48 -7.07
CA ILE A 81 -1.81 9.32 -6.73
C ILE A 81 -2.62 9.54 -5.45
N THR A 82 -2.24 10.52 -4.64
CA THR A 82 -2.87 10.86 -3.35
C THR A 82 -4.38 11.03 -3.48
N HIS A 83 -4.83 11.67 -4.57
CA HIS A 83 -6.26 11.88 -4.81
C HIS A 83 -7.02 10.58 -5.02
N ALA A 84 -6.48 9.68 -5.85
CA ALA A 84 -7.10 8.38 -6.10
C ALA A 84 -7.16 7.53 -4.81
N ARG A 85 -6.08 7.53 -4.00
CA ARG A 85 -6.06 6.83 -2.70
C ARG A 85 -7.12 7.36 -1.75
N ASN A 86 -7.26 8.68 -1.64
CA ASN A 86 -8.29 9.29 -0.78
C ASN A 86 -9.71 9.04 -1.29
N ALA A 87 -9.91 9.04 -2.61
CA ALA A 87 -11.21 8.75 -3.22
C ALA A 87 -11.68 7.31 -2.94
N CYS A 88 -10.78 6.36 -2.76
CA CYS A 88 -11.11 4.95 -2.54
C CYS A 88 -12.03 4.72 -1.34
N PHE A 89 -11.88 5.48 -0.26
CA PHE A 89 -12.73 5.35 0.93
C PHE A 89 -14.19 5.75 0.66
N GLN A 90 -14.40 6.83 -0.08
CA GLN A 90 -15.73 7.27 -0.49
C GLN A 90 -16.36 6.27 -1.47
N ILE A 91 -15.62 5.91 -2.52
CA ILE A 91 -16.06 4.93 -3.53
C ILE A 91 -16.45 3.60 -2.86
N ALA A 92 -15.64 3.09 -1.94
CA ALA A 92 -15.94 1.85 -1.22
C ALA A 92 -17.28 1.92 -0.47
N LYS A 93 -17.57 3.04 0.20
CA LYS A 93 -18.86 3.27 0.87
C LYS A 93 -20.03 3.29 -0.12
N GLU A 94 -19.87 4.00 -1.24
CA GLU A 94 -20.90 4.16 -2.27
C GLU A 94 -21.30 2.82 -2.91
N ILE A 95 -20.35 1.90 -3.06
CA ILE A 95 -20.59 0.58 -3.68
C ILE A 95 -20.81 -0.54 -2.65
N GLY A 96 -20.89 -0.22 -1.36
CA GLY A 96 -21.17 -1.18 -0.29
C GLY A 96 -20.01 -2.15 -0.02
N ILE A 97 -18.75 -1.75 -0.25
CA ILE A 97 -17.55 -2.51 0.06
C ILE A 97 -17.00 -2.04 1.41
N GLU A 98 -16.88 -2.94 2.38
CA GLU A 98 -16.34 -2.62 3.70
C GLU A 98 -14.81 -2.65 3.72
N TYR A 99 -14.21 -3.64 3.03
CA TYR A 99 -12.77 -3.84 2.98
C TYR A 99 -12.26 -3.77 1.54
N PHE A 100 -11.14 -3.11 1.32
CA PHE A 100 -10.53 -3.02 0.00
C PHE A 100 -9.01 -2.99 0.10
N ILE A 101 -8.34 -3.30 -1.01
CA ILE A 101 -6.91 -3.09 -1.15
C ILE A 101 -6.65 -2.17 -2.34
N GLU A 102 -5.88 -1.13 -2.12
CA GLU A 102 -5.40 -0.22 -3.16
C GLU A 102 -4.12 -0.77 -3.76
N LEU A 103 -4.09 -0.88 -5.07
CA LEU A 103 -2.93 -1.33 -5.85
C LEU A 103 -2.68 -0.36 -7.00
N ASP A 104 -1.42 -0.09 -7.28
CA ASP A 104 -1.02 0.64 -8.48
C ASP A 104 -1.20 -0.26 -9.72
N ASP A 105 -1.22 0.31 -10.92
CA ASP A 105 -1.53 -0.40 -12.17
C ASP A 105 -0.34 -1.16 -12.79
N ASP A 106 0.85 -1.09 -12.19
CA ASP A 106 2.11 -1.54 -12.78
C ASP A 106 2.80 -2.71 -12.06
N TYR A 107 2.09 -3.44 -11.20
CA TYR A 107 2.64 -4.61 -10.51
C TYR A 107 2.80 -5.80 -11.46
N THR A 108 3.94 -6.50 -11.33
CA THR A 108 4.36 -7.58 -12.24
C THR A 108 4.46 -8.94 -11.57
N ALA A 109 4.52 -8.98 -10.23
CA ALA A 109 4.55 -10.23 -9.48
C ALA A 109 4.03 -10.07 -8.05
N PHE A 110 3.48 -11.17 -7.51
CA PHE A 110 3.26 -11.42 -6.10
C PHE A 110 3.99 -12.70 -5.74
N ASP A 111 4.92 -12.64 -4.78
CA ASP A 111 5.81 -13.75 -4.45
C ASP A 111 5.86 -13.99 -2.95
N TYR A 112 5.85 -15.26 -2.55
CA TYR A 112 6.22 -15.64 -1.19
C TYR A 112 7.70 -15.38 -0.95
N ARG A 113 8.02 -14.85 0.21
CA ARG A 113 9.37 -14.69 0.74
C ARG A 113 9.56 -15.69 1.88
N LEU A 114 10.22 -16.77 1.59
CA LEU A 114 10.41 -17.88 2.50
C LEU A 114 11.90 -18.02 2.89
N TYR A 115 12.13 -18.66 4.01
CA TYR A 115 13.46 -19.05 4.43
C TYR A 115 13.48 -20.55 4.65
N ILE A 116 14.15 -21.23 3.78
CA ILE A 116 14.18 -22.69 3.76
C ILE A 116 15.65 -23.12 3.76
N ASN A 117 16.03 -23.97 4.72
CA ASN A 117 17.41 -24.45 4.86
C ASN A 117 18.45 -23.33 4.83
N GLU A 118 18.22 -22.30 5.66
CA GLU A 118 19.11 -21.14 5.81
C GLU A 118 19.29 -20.29 4.53
N LYS A 119 18.39 -20.43 3.56
CA LYS A 119 18.40 -19.66 2.31
C LYS A 119 17.11 -18.90 2.11
N ALA A 120 17.24 -17.66 1.62
CA ALA A 120 16.11 -16.88 1.15
C ALA A 120 15.59 -17.46 -0.17
N VAL A 121 14.31 -17.84 -0.19
CA VAL A 121 13.65 -18.42 -1.36
C VAL A 121 12.47 -17.55 -1.76
N VAL A 122 12.35 -17.26 -3.04
CA VAL A 122 11.24 -16.50 -3.63
C VAL A 122 10.40 -17.45 -4.47
N VAL A 123 9.12 -17.56 -4.14
CA VAL A 123 8.20 -18.49 -4.82
C VAL A 123 6.97 -17.73 -5.31
N PRO A 124 6.65 -17.77 -6.61
CA PRO A 124 5.45 -17.13 -7.14
C PRO A 124 4.17 -17.63 -6.47
N ILE A 125 3.28 -16.72 -6.12
CA ILE A 125 1.97 -17.06 -5.58
C ILE A 125 1.09 -17.58 -6.72
N LYS A 126 0.43 -18.72 -6.47
CA LYS A 126 -0.56 -19.33 -7.39
C LYS A 126 -2.00 -19.21 -6.89
N ASN A 127 -2.20 -18.89 -5.63
CA ASN A 127 -3.53 -18.72 -5.02
C ASN A 127 -3.54 -17.46 -4.14
N LEU A 128 -3.54 -16.32 -4.81
CA LEU A 128 -3.57 -15.01 -4.16
C LEU A 128 -4.89 -14.78 -3.41
N ASN A 129 -6.00 -15.35 -3.88
CA ASN A 129 -7.29 -15.30 -3.19
C ASN A 129 -7.16 -15.79 -1.75
N LYS A 130 -6.64 -17.00 -1.58
CA LYS A 130 -6.46 -17.61 -0.25
C LYS A 130 -5.53 -16.79 0.65
N TYR A 131 -4.50 -16.18 0.07
CA TYR A 131 -3.61 -15.31 0.83
C TYR A 131 -4.31 -14.02 1.27
N ILE A 132 -5.05 -13.37 0.38
CA ILE A 132 -5.84 -12.15 0.71
C ILE A 132 -6.89 -12.47 1.78
N GLU A 133 -7.57 -13.61 1.72
CA GLU A 133 -8.49 -14.04 2.78
C GLU A 133 -7.81 -14.11 4.16
N LYS A 134 -6.62 -14.70 4.22
CA LYS A 134 -5.83 -14.77 5.47
C LYS A 134 -5.36 -13.39 5.93
N MET A 135 -4.90 -12.57 4.98
CA MET A 135 -4.49 -11.21 5.26
C MET A 135 -5.66 -10.37 5.78
N LEU A 136 -6.84 -10.50 5.18
CA LEU A 136 -8.07 -9.83 5.61
C LEU A 136 -8.53 -10.32 7.00
N THR A 137 -8.47 -11.62 7.26
CA THR A 137 -8.77 -12.18 8.58
C THR A 137 -7.86 -11.57 9.65
N TYR A 138 -6.57 -11.51 9.37
CA TYR A 138 -5.59 -10.89 10.26
C TYR A 138 -5.88 -9.39 10.47
N TYR A 139 -6.19 -8.66 9.38
CA TYR A 139 -6.53 -7.24 9.43
C TYR A 139 -7.78 -6.98 10.29
N LYS A 140 -8.81 -7.83 10.19
CA LYS A 140 -10.04 -7.72 10.99
C LYS A 140 -9.78 -7.93 12.49
N LEU A 141 -8.85 -8.81 12.84
CA LEU A 141 -8.49 -9.13 14.23
C LEU A 141 -7.56 -8.09 14.88
N CYS A 142 -6.92 -7.24 14.08
CA CYS A 142 -5.94 -6.27 14.55
C CYS A 142 -6.46 -4.84 14.40
N ALA A 143 -5.89 -3.93 15.20
CA ALA A 143 -6.28 -2.51 15.20
C ALA A 143 -5.46 -1.66 14.21
N PHE A 144 -4.95 -2.24 13.13
CA PHE A 144 -4.21 -1.50 12.11
C PHE A 144 -5.11 -0.60 11.27
N LYS A 145 -4.64 0.61 10.96
CA LYS A 145 -5.25 1.48 9.96
C LYS A 145 -5.15 0.86 8.57
N SER A 146 -3.97 0.35 8.26
CA SER A 146 -3.74 -0.38 7.02
C SER A 146 -2.63 -1.42 7.21
N ILE A 147 -2.69 -2.47 6.40
CA ILE A 147 -1.62 -3.44 6.22
C ILE A 147 -1.25 -3.55 4.74
N ALA A 148 0.02 -3.81 4.46
CA ALA A 148 0.56 -3.82 3.12
C ALA A 148 1.34 -5.10 2.80
N PHE A 149 1.47 -5.41 1.53
CA PHE A 149 2.51 -6.32 1.04
C PHE A 149 3.89 -5.69 1.21
N SER A 150 4.92 -6.51 1.37
CA SER A 150 6.29 -6.03 1.34
C SER A 150 6.75 -5.74 -0.11
N GLN A 151 7.85 -5.03 -0.23
CA GLN A 151 8.48 -4.70 -1.50
C GLN A 151 9.96 -5.08 -1.51
N GLY A 152 10.59 -5.07 -2.68
CA GLY A 152 12.01 -5.37 -2.81
C GLY A 152 12.92 -4.54 -1.90
N GLY A 153 12.59 -3.27 -1.69
CA GLY A 153 13.31 -2.37 -0.79
C GLY A 153 13.29 -2.79 0.69
N ASP A 154 12.31 -3.57 1.11
CA ASP A 154 12.21 -4.07 2.48
C ASP A 154 13.22 -5.17 2.79
N PHE A 155 13.84 -5.73 1.74
CA PHE A 155 14.79 -6.84 1.82
C PHE A 155 16.23 -6.43 1.49
N ILE A 156 16.52 -5.13 1.45
CA ILE A 156 17.88 -4.64 1.27
C ILE A 156 18.72 -5.09 2.47
N GLY A 157 19.82 -5.81 2.17
CA GLY A 157 20.64 -6.45 3.20
C GLY A 157 20.29 -7.91 3.48
N GLY A 158 19.31 -8.46 2.75
CA GLY A 158 18.87 -9.86 2.82
C GLY A 158 17.74 -10.11 3.80
N LEU A 159 17.06 -11.24 3.65
CA LEU A 159 15.88 -11.64 4.44
C LEU A 159 16.19 -11.74 5.94
N PHE A 160 17.45 -11.92 6.30
CA PHE A 160 17.94 -12.21 7.66
C PHE A 160 18.96 -11.22 8.24
N ASN A 161 19.44 -10.30 7.43
CA ASN A 161 19.96 -9.06 8.06
C ASN A 161 18.88 -8.36 8.91
N GLY A 162 18.01 -9.16 8.97
CA GLY A 162 16.76 -8.98 9.10
C GLY A 162 16.03 -9.67 10.19
N GLN A 163 16.50 -9.98 11.32
CA GLN A 163 15.73 -9.85 12.57
C GLN A 163 15.09 -8.44 12.61
N GLU A 164 15.61 -7.48 11.89
CA GLU A 164 15.11 -6.16 11.67
C GLU A 164 13.92 -6.08 10.72
N ILE A 165 13.77 -6.93 9.71
CA ILE A 165 12.53 -7.01 8.91
C ILE A 165 11.34 -7.26 9.83
N TYR A 166 11.47 -8.18 10.77
CA TYR A 166 10.42 -8.40 11.78
C TYR A 166 10.27 -7.25 12.77
N ARG A 167 11.32 -6.45 12.95
CA ARG A 167 11.33 -5.31 13.88
C ARG A 167 10.87 -4.00 13.26
N PHE A 168 11.25 -3.68 12.01
CA PHE A 168 11.14 -2.33 11.44
C PHE A 168 10.16 -2.20 10.27
N SER A 169 9.99 -3.20 9.42
CA SER A 169 8.98 -3.17 8.37
C SER A 169 7.55 -3.14 8.90
N LYS A 170 7.38 -3.44 10.17
CA LYS A 170 6.11 -3.50 10.90
C LYS A 170 5.42 -2.16 11.14
N ARG A 171 5.91 -1.07 10.61
CA ARG A 171 5.46 0.28 11.00
C ARG A 171 5.13 1.15 9.81
N LYS A 172 5.08 0.57 8.62
CA LYS A 172 4.84 1.28 7.37
C LYS A 172 3.88 0.52 6.49
N CYS A 173 3.25 1.21 5.57
CA CYS A 173 2.58 0.65 4.42
C CYS A 173 3.05 1.40 3.19
N MET A 174 3.44 0.69 2.15
CA MET A 174 3.96 1.31 0.92
C MET A 174 3.31 0.66 -0.29
N ASN A 175 2.84 1.47 -1.21
CA ASN A 175 2.33 1.12 -2.54
C ASN A 175 1.19 0.09 -2.59
N SER A 176 0.81 -0.52 -1.48
CA SER A 176 -0.38 -1.33 -1.35
C SER A 176 -0.98 -1.08 0.02
N PHE A 177 -2.29 -0.90 0.09
CA PHE A 177 -2.97 -0.52 1.33
C PHE A 177 -4.26 -1.32 1.45
N MET A 178 -4.28 -2.30 2.36
CA MET A 178 -5.53 -2.94 2.75
C MET A 178 -6.22 -2.06 3.78
N CYS A 179 -7.39 -1.57 3.44
CA CYS A 179 -8.14 -0.55 4.15
C CYS A 179 -9.54 -1.03 4.52
N SER A 180 -10.20 -0.26 5.39
CA SER A 180 -11.60 -0.44 5.74
C SER A 180 -12.31 0.90 5.82
N THR A 181 -13.53 0.95 5.34
CA THR A 181 -14.41 2.11 5.48
C THR A 181 -14.75 2.42 6.94
N GLY A 182 -14.64 1.43 7.83
CA GLY A 182 -14.80 1.59 9.28
C GLY A 182 -13.57 2.19 9.99
N ARG A 183 -12.41 2.25 9.30
CA ARG A 183 -11.14 2.78 9.83
C ARG A 183 -10.50 3.77 8.87
N PRO A 184 -11.23 4.80 8.39
CA PRO A 184 -10.71 5.70 7.37
C PRO A 184 -9.52 6.50 7.89
N PHE A 185 -8.68 6.93 6.96
CA PHE A 185 -7.59 7.88 7.17
C PHE A 185 -7.36 8.65 5.87
N GLN A 186 -6.57 9.70 5.93
CA GLN A 186 -6.28 10.54 4.78
C GLN A 186 -4.80 10.46 4.42
N PHE A 187 -4.52 10.24 3.15
CA PHE A 187 -3.19 10.40 2.58
C PHE A 187 -2.88 11.88 2.37
N VAL A 188 -1.65 12.30 2.64
CA VAL A 188 -1.21 13.69 2.54
C VAL A 188 0.07 13.83 1.73
N GLY A 189 0.23 14.98 1.09
CA GLY A 189 1.38 15.30 0.25
C GLY A 189 1.24 14.82 -1.19
N ALA A 190 1.72 15.63 -2.12
CA ALA A 190 1.74 15.28 -3.55
C ALA A 190 2.78 14.21 -3.89
N MET A 191 3.83 14.06 -3.07
CA MET A 191 4.91 13.08 -3.22
C MET A 191 5.13 12.34 -1.92
N ASN A 192 5.48 11.05 -1.99
CA ASN A 192 5.66 10.17 -0.83
C ASN A 192 4.43 10.14 0.08
N GLU A 193 3.27 10.15 -0.48
CA GLU A 193 1.99 10.11 0.24
C GLU A 193 1.93 8.95 1.23
N ASP A 194 2.52 7.81 0.88
CA ASP A 194 2.66 6.64 1.74
C ASP A 194 3.52 6.95 2.98
N VAL A 195 4.73 7.47 2.76
CA VAL A 195 5.66 7.81 3.86
C VAL A 195 5.11 8.92 4.74
N ASN A 196 4.56 9.96 4.14
CA ASN A 196 3.95 11.07 4.85
C ASN A 196 2.81 10.57 5.76
N THR A 197 1.97 9.69 5.23
CA THR A 197 0.80 9.18 5.94
C THR A 197 1.20 8.32 7.15
N TYR A 198 2.02 7.29 6.97
CA TYR A 198 2.36 6.43 8.11
C TYR A 198 3.29 7.12 9.13
N THR A 199 4.09 8.11 8.73
CA THR A 199 4.91 8.87 9.70
C THR A 199 4.06 9.84 10.51
N THR A 200 3.15 10.56 9.88
CA THR A 200 2.27 11.54 10.54
C THR A 200 1.26 10.84 11.44
N LEU A 201 0.54 9.85 10.94
CA LEU A 201 -0.47 9.14 11.70
C LEU A 201 0.15 8.21 12.75
N GLY A 202 1.29 7.59 12.44
CA GLY A 202 2.04 6.77 13.40
C GLY A 202 2.51 7.58 14.62
N SER A 203 2.93 8.83 14.44
CA SER A 203 3.29 9.72 15.55
C SER A 203 2.11 10.06 16.47
N ARG A 204 0.87 9.91 15.96
CA ARG A 204 -0.38 10.17 16.68
C ARG A 204 -1.02 8.92 17.30
N GLY A 205 -0.36 7.77 17.21
CA GLY A 205 -0.83 6.53 17.82
C GLY A 205 -1.50 5.54 16.85
N ASP A 206 -1.63 5.86 15.57
CA ASP A 206 -2.17 4.94 14.56
C ASP A 206 -1.14 3.88 14.15
N LEU A 207 -1.64 2.71 13.79
CA LEU A 207 -0.82 1.55 13.47
C LEU A 207 -0.88 1.22 11.99
N PHE A 208 0.29 1.02 11.41
CA PHE A 208 0.49 0.51 10.04
C PHE A 208 1.40 -0.71 10.09
N LEU A 209 1.22 -1.64 9.16
CA LEU A 209 2.01 -2.86 9.13
C LEU A 209 2.32 -3.30 7.70
N THR A 210 3.58 -3.57 7.41
CA THR A 210 3.98 -4.37 6.24
C THR A 210 4.10 -5.83 6.64
N ILE A 211 3.44 -6.72 5.89
CA ILE A 211 3.55 -8.17 6.07
C ILE A 211 4.73 -8.68 5.23
N PRO A 212 5.82 -9.18 5.85
CA PRO A 212 7.07 -9.46 5.14
C PRO A 212 7.05 -10.77 4.33
N PHE A 213 6.08 -11.66 4.55
CA PHE A 213 6.08 -13.01 3.95
C PHE A 213 5.63 -13.05 2.50
N VAL A 214 5.01 -11.99 2.01
CA VAL A 214 4.63 -11.82 0.61
C VAL A 214 5.06 -10.45 0.12
N SER A 215 5.79 -10.45 -0.98
CA SER A 215 6.20 -9.22 -1.65
C SER A 215 5.47 -9.04 -2.97
N LEU A 216 5.21 -7.79 -3.30
CA LEU A 216 4.87 -7.38 -4.66
C LEU A 216 6.11 -6.83 -5.36
N THR A 217 6.15 -7.01 -6.68
CA THR A 217 7.17 -6.42 -7.55
C THR A 217 6.50 -5.41 -8.47
N GLN A 218 7.05 -4.21 -8.52
CA GLN A 218 6.59 -3.10 -9.32
C GLN A 218 7.56 -2.83 -10.48
N THR A 219 7.07 -2.25 -11.56
CA THR A 219 7.92 -1.72 -12.63
C THR A 219 8.84 -0.64 -12.06
N ALA A 220 10.10 -0.59 -12.53
CA ALA A 220 11.08 0.36 -12.02
C ALA A 220 10.55 1.81 -12.11
N THR A 221 10.70 2.56 -11.01
CA THR A 221 10.31 3.97 -10.94
C THR A 221 10.99 4.76 -12.06
N GLN A 222 10.26 5.68 -12.69
CA GLN A 222 10.71 6.51 -13.82
C GLN A 222 10.93 5.76 -15.15
N SER A 223 10.57 4.50 -15.25
CA SER A 223 10.57 3.77 -16.54
C SER A 223 9.40 4.16 -17.44
N GLN A 224 8.42 4.88 -16.93
CA GLN A 224 7.23 5.33 -17.66
C GLN A 224 7.25 6.85 -17.89
N LYS A 225 6.77 7.28 -19.06
CA LYS A 225 6.80 8.69 -19.50
C LYS A 225 5.65 9.57 -18.95
N SER A 226 4.93 9.15 -17.90
CA SER A 226 3.76 9.87 -17.39
C SER A 226 3.69 9.86 -15.87
N GLY A 227 2.80 10.68 -15.31
CA GLY A 227 2.56 10.79 -13.88
C GLY A 227 3.63 11.62 -13.17
N ILE A 228 4.04 11.17 -11.98
CA ILE A 228 4.99 11.90 -11.11
C ILE A 228 6.39 12.07 -11.73
N THR A 229 6.73 11.33 -12.79
CA THR A 229 8.00 11.45 -13.50
C THR A 229 8.23 12.87 -14.03
N ASP A 230 7.21 13.53 -14.54
CA ASP A 230 7.32 14.90 -15.03
C ASP A 230 7.64 15.89 -13.90
N MET A 231 7.11 15.65 -12.70
CA MET A 231 7.43 16.46 -11.53
C MET A 231 8.91 16.29 -11.13
N TYR A 232 9.45 15.06 -11.20
CA TYR A 232 10.87 14.83 -10.94
C TYR A 232 11.78 15.47 -11.98
N LEU A 233 11.37 15.49 -13.24
CA LEU A 233 12.10 16.18 -14.31
C LEU A 233 12.09 17.70 -14.14
N ARG A 234 10.96 18.25 -13.68
CA ARG A 234 10.79 19.70 -13.51
C ARG A 234 11.47 20.23 -12.24
N TYR A 235 11.31 19.55 -11.11
CA TYR A 235 11.70 20.05 -9.78
C TYR A 235 12.91 19.31 -9.18
N GLY A 236 13.39 18.25 -9.83
CA GLY A 236 14.46 17.39 -9.33
C GLY A 236 13.98 16.34 -8.31
N THR A 237 14.74 15.26 -8.21
CA THR A 237 14.39 14.13 -7.32
C THR A 237 14.54 14.44 -5.83
N TYR A 238 15.27 15.51 -5.48
CA TYR A 238 15.42 15.95 -4.10
C TYR A 238 14.10 16.48 -3.50
N CYS A 239 13.21 17.05 -4.32
CA CYS A 239 11.88 17.50 -3.87
C CYS A 239 11.10 16.40 -3.17
N LYS A 240 11.18 15.18 -3.66
CA LYS A 240 10.58 14.01 -3.02
C LYS A 240 11.00 13.83 -1.56
N ALA A 241 12.30 13.99 -1.27
CA ALA A 241 12.83 13.83 0.07
C ALA A 241 12.43 15.00 0.99
N PHE A 242 12.43 16.22 0.44
CA PHE A 242 12.05 17.43 1.19
C PHE A 242 10.56 17.47 1.55
N THR A 243 9.68 17.00 0.67
CA THR A 243 8.23 16.96 0.93
C THR A 243 7.94 16.17 2.21
N THR A 244 8.57 15.01 2.39
CA THR A 244 8.37 14.20 3.61
C THR A 244 8.91 14.91 4.86
N VAL A 245 10.03 15.64 4.74
CA VAL A 245 10.56 16.45 5.87
C VAL A 245 9.59 17.58 6.21
N MET A 246 9.00 18.25 5.23
CA MET A 246 7.99 19.30 5.48
C MET A 246 6.77 18.76 6.21
N MET A 247 6.28 17.59 5.80
CA MET A 247 5.10 16.96 6.43
C MET A 247 5.35 16.51 7.86
N GLN A 248 6.57 16.03 8.18
CA GLN A 248 6.89 15.51 9.53
C GLN A 248 8.34 15.85 9.96
N PRO A 249 8.66 17.14 10.19
CA PRO A 249 10.03 17.59 10.44
C PRO A 249 10.63 17.07 11.76
N SER A 250 9.80 16.77 12.75
CA SER A 250 10.25 16.20 14.03
C SER A 250 10.81 14.78 13.91
N SER A 251 10.40 14.05 12.87
CA SER A 251 10.67 12.62 12.73
C SER A 251 11.43 12.25 11.46
N VAL A 252 11.49 13.15 10.48
CA VAL A 252 12.11 12.91 9.20
C VAL A 252 13.22 13.93 8.95
N LYS A 253 14.36 13.46 8.47
CA LYS A 253 15.48 14.30 8.07
C LYS A 253 16.00 13.92 6.69
N ILE A 254 16.72 14.84 6.06
CA ILE A 254 17.46 14.56 4.82
C ILE A 254 18.72 13.75 5.15
N SER A 255 19.01 12.76 4.32
CA SER A 255 20.25 11.99 4.34
C SER A 255 20.68 11.57 2.95
N MET A 256 21.93 11.15 2.80
CA MET A 256 22.41 10.49 1.57
C MET A 256 22.10 9.00 1.65
N MET A 257 21.40 8.48 0.65
CA MET A 257 21.23 7.03 0.49
C MET A 257 22.56 6.45 -0.01
N LYS A 258 23.15 5.55 0.78
CA LYS A 258 24.35 4.79 0.41
C LYS A 258 23.93 3.55 -0.40
N SER A 259 23.76 3.71 -1.68
CA SER A 259 23.40 2.63 -2.62
C SER A 259 24.30 2.72 -3.87
N SER A 260 24.14 1.80 -4.80
CA SER A 260 24.80 1.86 -6.13
C SER A 260 24.53 3.18 -6.88
N ASN A 261 23.41 3.86 -6.56
CA ASN A 261 23.07 5.19 -7.05
C ASN A 261 22.89 6.14 -5.86
N PRO A 262 23.96 6.78 -5.33
CA PRO A 262 23.88 7.71 -4.23
C PRO A 262 22.97 8.90 -4.57
N ARG A 263 22.03 9.20 -3.66
CA ARG A 263 21.10 10.31 -3.85
C ARG A 263 20.59 10.85 -2.52
N ILE A 264 20.14 12.09 -2.53
CA ILE A 264 19.41 12.66 -1.40
C ILE A 264 18.12 11.87 -1.17
N HIS A 265 17.88 11.50 0.07
CA HIS A 265 16.74 10.71 0.48
C HIS A 265 16.26 11.12 1.87
N HIS A 266 15.00 10.86 2.17
CA HIS A 266 14.47 11.04 3.53
C HIS A 266 14.95 9.89 4.44
N SER A 267 15.20 10.22 5.69
CA SER A 267 15.55 9.24 6.74
C SER A 267 14.60 9.41 7.91
N ILE A 268 13.93 8.35 8.30
CA ILE A 268 12.90 8.35 9.32
C ILE A 268 13.52 7.98 10.67
N ARG A 269 13.22 8.79 11.70
CA ARG A 269 13.48 8.46 13.09
C ARG A 269 12.30 7.67 13.64
N TRP A 270 12.36 6.36 13.52
CA TRP A 270 11.25 5.45 13.83
C TRP A 270 10.72 5.57 15.26
N GLN A 271 11.57 5.86 16.24
CA GLN A 271 11.14 6.08 17.62
C GLN A 271 10.20 7.28 17.78
N ASN A 272 10.22 8.23 16.86
CA ASN A 272 9.33 9.39 16.89
C ASN A 272 8.05 9.17 16.07
N THR A 273 8.02 8.16 15.21
CA THR A 273 6.89 7.88 14.30
C THR A 273 6.16 6.60 14.62
N THR A 274 6.68 5.84 15.59
CA THR A 274 5.98 4.67 16.10
C THR A 274 5.31 5.07 17.40
N PRO A 275 4.05 4.77 17.58
CA PRO A 275 3.38 5.12 18.82
C PRO A 275 4.04 4.42 19.99
N MET A 276 4.52 5.20 20.94
CA MET A 276 4.95 4.71 22.26
C MET A 276 3.72 4.44 23.13
N ILE A 277 2.66 5.21 22.92
CA ILE A 277 1.36 5.06 23.56
C ILE A 277 0.35 4.87 22.44
N LEU A 278 -0.38 3.76 22.46
CA LEU A 278 -1.46 3.52 21.51
C LEU A 278 -2.68 4.38 21.85
N ASP A 279 -3.35 4.87 20.83
CA ASP A 279 -4.66 5.49 20.97
C ASP A 279 -5.64 4.52 21.65
N GLU A 280 -6.50 5.03 22.53
CA GLU A 280 -7.49 4.22 23.26
C GLU A 280 -8.36 3.36 22.35
N LYS A 281 -8.68 3.83 21.14
CA LYS A 281 -9.43 3.07 20.13
C LYS A 281 -8.74 1.76 19.70
N HIS A 282 -7.42 1.63 19.96
CA HIS A 282 -6.64 0.42 19.65
C HIS A 282 -6.52 -0.52 20.83
N LYS A 283 -7.00 -0.15 22.00
CA LYS A 283 -7.05 -1.07 23.13
C LYS A 283 -8.05 -2.18 22.83
N LYS A 284 -7.62 -3.41 23.07
CA LYS A 284 -8.52 -4.57 22.93
C LYS A 284 -9.56 -4.51 24.03
N ASN A 285 -10.77 -4.14 23.69
CA ASN A 285 -11.93 -4.35 24.54
C ASN A 285 -12.17 -5.86 24.64
N ASN A 286 -11.64 -6.53 25.66
CA ASN A 286 -11.97 -7.89 26.07
C ASN A 286 -12.26 -8.91 24.95
N LEU A 287 -11.51 -8.84 23.85
CA LEU A 287 -11.52 -9.91 22.85
C LEU A 287 -10.98 -11.17 23.53
N LYS A 288 -11.86 -12.00 24.06
CA LYS A 288 -11.55 -13.39 24.33
C LYS A 288 -11.20 -14.00 22.98
N LEU A 289 -9.90 -14.07 22.68
CA LEU A 289 -9.44 -14.92 21.59
C LEU A 289 -9.98 -16.31 21.88
N PRO A 290 -10.68 -16.96 20.95
CA PRO A 290 -10.98 -18.37 21.12
C PRO A 290 -9.62 -19.05 21.31
N LEU A 291 -9.40 -19.62 22.51
CA LEU A 291 -8.27 -20.47 22.75
C LEU A 291 -8.32 -21.53 21.66
N ALA A 292 -7.24 -21.63 20.88
CA ALA A 292 -7.11 -22.70 19.91
C ALA A 292 -7.41 -23.99 20.67
N SER A 293 -8.55 -24.61 20.39
CA SER A 293 -8.86 -25.94 20.91
C SER A 293 -7.69 -26.81 20.48
N ASN A 294 -7.06 -27.45 21.46
CA ASN A 294 -6.00 -28.41 21.26
C ASN A 294 -6.46 -29.47 20.26
N GLN A 295 -6.22 -29.23 18.99
CA GLN A 295 -6.36 -30.22 17.95
C GLN A 295 -4.95 -30.61 17.53
N THR A 296 -4.56 -31.77 18.10
CA THR A 296 -3.65 -32.78 17.55
C THR A 296 -2.30 -32.27 17.04
N GLN A 297 -1.29 -32.49 17.85
CA GLN A 297 0.09 -32.64 17.38
C GLN A 297 0.13 -33.70 16.25
N THR A 298 0.05 -33.23 15.01
CA THR A 298 0.45 -34.06 13.88
C THR A 298 1.96 -33.86 13.72
N SER A 299 2.71 -34.81 14.20
CA SER A 299 4.14 -34.91 13.98
C SER A 299 4.42 -34.94 12.47
N LEU A 300 4.93 -33.87 11.95
CA LEU A 300 5.51 -33.83 10.62
C LEU A 300 6.87 -34.55 10.67
N HIS A 301 6.87 -35.84 10.39
CA HIS A 301 8.08 -36.53 9.97
C HIS A 301 8.38 -36.09 8.52
N ILE A 302 9.33 -35.18 8.40
CA ILE A 302 9.97 -34.88 7.11
C ILE A 302 11.14 -35.87 6.96
N ARG A 303 11.01 -36.77 6.02
CA ARG A 303 12.13 -37.53 5.45
C ARG A 303 12.80 -36.73 4.34
#